data_3f8689a1e4f8407366adf1598c4bd1b0
#
_entry.id   3f8689a1e4f8407366adf1598c4bd1b0
#
_cell.length_a   1.000
_cell.length_b   1.000
_cell.length_c   1.000
_cell.angle_alpha   90.00
_cell.angle_beta   90.00
_cell.angle_gamma   90.00
#
_symmetry.space_group_name_H-M   'P 1'
#
loop_
_entity.id
_entity.type
_entity.pdbx_description
1 polymer ?
#
loop_
_entity_poly.entity_id
_entity_poly.type
_entity_poly.pdbx_seq_one_letter_code
_entity_poly.pdbx_strand_id
1 'polypeptide(L)'
;MKNIRDIRIADFDYPLPDEKIPRHPLAERDSCKLLVSMPDGGILHRTFSDLPGLLPERTLMVCNETRVINARIRFEKSTGSKIEVFLLEPLSPEDYVLMFQSTGSCRWGCLVGNLKRWKEGALVKKLDIDGRIVELRATKVRPLDGNGQEILFEWDDPEVTFASVVDAAGYIPIPPYLKRDSEESDSDDYQTVYARVKGSVAAPTAGLHFTPQLFDRLRGAGVDV
;
A
#
# COMPACT_ATOMS: atom_id res chain seq x y z
N MET A 1 13.18 33.37 -0.33
CA MET A 1 12.38 32.12 -0.31
C MET A 1 10.91 32.48 -0.09
N LYS A 2 9.98 31.97 -0.92
CA LYS A 2 8.55 32.09 -0.61
C LYS A 2 8.29 31.37 0.72
N ASN A 3 7.48 31.96 1.60
CA ASN A 3 7.07 31.31 2.83
C ASN A 3 6.28 30.04 2.46
N ILE A 4 6.56 28.91 3.11
CA ILE A 4 5.88 27.63 2.87
C ILE A 4 4.35 27.77 2.98
N ARG A 5 3.88 28.70 3.82
CA ARG A 5 2.44 28.99 4.01
C ARG A 5 1.81 29.72 2.81
N ASP A 6 2.60 30.29 1.92
CA ASP A 6 2.13 31.01 0.75
C ASP A 6 2.06 30.11 -0.51
N ILE A 7 2.45 28.84 -0.38
CA ILE A 7 2.38 27.85 -1.45
C ILE A 7 0.92 27.38 -1.59
N ARG A 8 0.31 27.67 -2.73
CA ARG A 8 -1.05 27.22 -3.04
C ARG A 8 -1.01 26.00 -3.94
N ILE A 9 -1.82 25.01 -3.65
CA ILE A 9 -1.90 23.77 -4.44
C ILE A 9 -2.26 24.05 -5.91
N ALA A 10 -3.07 25.09 -6.15
CA ALA A 10 -3.45 25.51 -7.51
C ALA A 10 -2.26 25.98 -8.36
N ASP A 11 -1.13 26.39 -7.75
CA ASP A 11 0.08 26.78 -8.47
C ASP A 11 0.80 25.58 -9.12
N PHE A 12 0.40 24.35 -8.75
CA PHE A 12 0.92 23.08 -9.27
C PHE A 12 -0.08 22.34 -10.15
N ASP A 13 -1.23 22.96 -10.44
CA ASP A 13 -2.23 22.36 -11.32
C ASP A 13 -1.77 22.45 -12.79
N TYR A 14 -1.89 21.34 -13.50
CA TYR A 14 -1.56 21.25 -14.91
C TYR A 14 -2.39 20.16 -15.59
N PRO A 15 -2.65 20.24 -16.89
CA PRO A 15 -3.36 19.20 -17.62
C PRO A 15 -2.52 17.93 -17.68
N LEU A 16 -3.01 16.84 -17.04
CA LEU A 16 -2.41 15.51 -17.09
C LEU A 16 -3.37 14.56 -17.82
N PRO A 17 -3.20 14.33 -19.12
CA PRO A 17 -4.04 13.40 -19.87
C PRO A 17 -3.87 11.95 -19.37
N ASP A 18 -4.97 11.19 -19.34
CA ASP A 18 -4.99 9.82 -18.83
C ASP A 18 -4.00 8.88 -19.55
N GLU A 19 -3.73 9.10 -20.84
CA GLU A 19 -2.76 8.33 -21.62
C GLU A 19 -1.30 8.54 -21.18
N LYS A 20 -1.02 9.56 -20.37
CA LYS A 20 0.30 9.80 -19.78
C LYS A 20 0.53 9.04 -18.47
N ILE A 21 -0.52 8.41 -17.96
CA ILE A 21 -0.47 7.62 -16.73
C ILE A 21 -0.39 6.13 -17.11
N PRO A 22 0.77 5.47 -16.98
CA PRO A 22 0.89 4.05 -17.22
C PRO A 22 0.06 3.29 -16.18
N ARG A 23 -0.71 2.31 -16.62
CA ARG A 23 -1.58 1.50 -15.75
C ARG A 23 -0.89 0.28 -15.18
N HIS A 24 0.22 -0.13 -15.79
CA HIS A 24 1.05 -1.27 -15.37
C HIS A 24 2.52 -0.83 -15.33
N PRO A 25 3.33 -1.42 -14.45
CA PRO A 25 4.77 -1.18 -14.42
C PRO A 25 5.45 -1.73 -15.68
N LEU A 26 6.68 -1.29 -15.90
CA LEU A 26 7.54 -1.90 -16.91
C LEU A 26 8.00 -3.28 -16.43
N ALA A 27 8.21 -4.21 -17.37
CA ALA A 27 8.74 -5.53 -17.05
C ALA A 27 10.09 -5.45 -16.33
N GLU A 28 10.94 -4.51 -16.78
CA GLU A 28 12.19 -4.17 -16.10
C GLU A 28 12.01 -2.90 -15.26
N ARG A 29 11.94 -3.05 -13.94
CA ARG A 29 11.58 -1.97 -13.01
C ARG A 29 12.55 -0.79 -13.07
N ASP A 30 13.84 -1.04 -13.24
CA ASP A 30 14.89 -0.02 -13.30
C ASP A 30 15.08 0.61 -14.68
N SER A 31 14.32 0.20 -15.70
CA SER A 31 14.30 0.82 -17.02
C SER A 31 13.36 2.05 -17.12
N CYS A 32 12.68 2.41 -16.02
CA CYS A 32 11.82 3.59 -15.98
C CYS A 32 12.62 4.91 -16.10
N LYS A 33 11.92 5.96 -16.54
CA LYS A 33 12.52 7.30 -16.67
C LYS A 33 12.84 7.91 -15.31
N LEU A 34 14.01 8.54 -15.21
CA LEU A 34 14.46 9.27 -14.04
C LEU A 34 14.68 10.74 -14.42
N LEU A 35 13.99 11.63 -13.71
CA LEU A 35 14.25 13.06 -13.76
C LEU A 35 15.20 13.42 -12.62
N VAL A 36 16.34 14.04 -12.97
CA VAL A 36 17.36 14.46 -12.00
C VAL A 36 17.36 15.98 -11.94
N SER A 37 17.09 16.54 -10.76
CA SER A 37 17.22 17.97 -10.49
C SER A 37 18.62 18.26 -9.94
N MET A 38 19.37 19.08 -10.63
CA MET A 38 20.73 19.44 -10.26
C MET A 38 20.73 20.66 -9.30
N PRO A 39 21.76 20.81 -8.44
CA PRO A 39 21.86 21.94 -7.51
C PRO A 39 21.90 23.30 -8.17
N ASP A 40 22.37 23.40 -9.40
CA ASP A 40 22.40 24.62 -10.23
C ASP A 40 21.05 24.95 -10.88
N GLY A 41 20.02 24.13 -10.65
CA GLY A 41 18.69 24.24 -11.24
C GLY A 41 18.55 23.57 -12.60
N GLY A 42 19.59 22.92 -13.11
CA GLY A 42 19.53 22.10 -14.31
C GLY A 42 18.66 20.86 -14.13
N ILE A 43 18.07 20.39 -15.22
CA ILE A 43 17.29 19.15 -15.25
C ILE A 43 17.91 18.20 -16.25
N LEU A 44 18.16 16.95 -15.80
CA LEU A 44 18.63 15.88 -16.66
C LEU A 44 17.57 14.79 -16.77
N HIS A 45 17.43 14.21 -17.94
CA HIS A 45 16.60 13.03 -18.19
C HIS A 45 17.51 11.81 -18.28
N ARG A 46 17.23 10.81 -17.47
CA ARG A 46 18.01 9.58 -17.32
C ARG A 46 17.07 8.38 -17.22
N THR A 47 17.65 7.19 -17.11
CA THR A 47 16.96 5.96 -16.72
C THR A 47 17.27 5.65 -15.25
N PHE A 48 16.37 5.01 -14.54
CA PHE A 48 16.60 4.71 -13.13
C PHE A 48 17.83 3.82 -12.91
N SER A 49 18.14 2.98 -13.87
CA SER A 49 19.37 2.18 -13.91
C SER A 49 20.68 3.00 -13.93
N ASP A 50 20.63 4.31 -14.24
CA ASP A 50 21.79 5.21 -14.20
C ASP A 50 22.09 5.72 -12.78
N LEU A 51 21.20 5.45 -11.80
CA LEU A 51 21.29 5.95 -10.42
C LEU A 51 22.67 5.77 -9.77
N PRO A 52 23.37 4.61 -9.91
CA PRO A 52 24.70 4.45 -9.31
C PRO A 52 25.73 5.49 -9.75
N GLY A 53 25.66 5.95 -11.00
CA GLY A 53 26.56 6.98 -11.54
C GLY A 53 26.16 8.41 -11.19
N LEU A 54 25.01 8.62 -10.57
CA LEU A 54 24.48 9.94 -10.19
C LEU A 54 24.65 10.25 -8.71
N LEU A 55 24.87 9.22 -7.88
CA LEU A 55 25.05 9.40 -6.44
C LEU A 55 26.53 9.68 -6.13
N PRO A 56 26.81 10.57 -5.17
CA PRO A 56 28.15 10.76 -4.67
C PRO A 56 28.72 9.48 -4.04
N GLU A 57 30.03 9.30 -4.12
CA GLU A 57 30.71 8.24 -3.37
C GLU A 57 30.42 8.36 -1.86
N ARG A 58 30.36 7.24 -1.15
CA ARG A 58 30.09 7.15 0.29
C ARG A 58 28.70 7.65 0.68
N THR A 59 27.73 7.55 -0.24
CA THR A 59 26.30 7.79 0.07
C THR A 59 25.78 6.66 0.93
N LEU A 60 25.05 6.99 2.01
CA LEU A 60 24.19 6.06 2.76
C LEU A 60 22.75 6.19 2.24
N MET A 61 22.21 5.10 1.72
CA MET A 61 20.81 5.02 1.27
C MET A 61 19.97 4.33 2.33
N VAL A 62 18.97 5.03 2.86
CA VAL A 62 18.02 4.49 3.84
C VAL A 62 16.73 4.11 3.14
N CYS A 63 16.31 2.85 3.24
CA CYS A 63 15.14 2.30 2.59
C CYS A 63 14.10 1.84 3.62
N ASN A 64 12.82 1.95 3.26
CA ASN A 64 11.72 1.40 4.06
C ASN A 64 11.49 -0.07 3.67
N GLU A 65 11.81 -1.01 4.54
CA GLU A 65 11.69 -2.46 4.30
C GLU A 65 10.31 -3.05 4.64
N THR A 66 9.32 -2.19 4.89
CA THR A 66 7.98 -2.70 5.19
C THR A 66 7.33 -3.34 3.96
N ARG A 67 6.69 -4.49 4.18
CA ARG A 67 5.92 -5.21 3.17
C ARG A 67 4.48 -4.70 3.17
N VAL A 68 3.97 -4.41 1.97
CA VAL A 68 2.57 -4.01 1.78
C VAL A 68 1.66 -5.22 2.05
N ILE A 69 0.61 -4.98 2.82
CA ILE A 69 -0.42 -5.97 3.11
C ILE A 69 -1.62 -5.82 2.18
N ASN A 70 -2.45 -6.86 2.07
CA ASN A 70 -3.71 -6.85 1.34
C ASN A 70 -4.76 -5.99 2.07
N ALA A 71 -4.49 -4.70 2.24
CA ALA A 71 -5.22 -3.80 3.12
C ALA A 71 -6.64 -3.46 2.66
N ARG A 72 -7.07 -3.87 1.47
CA ARG A 72 -8.43 -3.61 0.95
C ARG A 72 -9.26 -4.87 0.99
N ILE A 73 -10.29 -4.90 1.85
CA ILE A 73 -11.22 -6.02 1.98
C ILE A 73 -12.56 -5.64 1.37
N ARG A 74 -13.03 -6.40 0.38
CA ARG A 74 -14.32 -6.18 -0.25
C ARG A 74 -15.36 -7.15 0.31
N PHE A 75 -16.47 -6.58 0.76
CA PHE A 75 -17.65 -7.32 1.19
C PHE A 75 -18.79 -7.08 0.19
N GLU A 76 -19.62 -8.09 -0.01
CA GLU A 76 -20.85 -7.96 -0.80
C GLU A 76 -22.02 -8.26 0.10
N LYS A 77 -22.98 -7.31 0.16
CA LYS A 77 -24.22 -7.48 0.90
C LYS A 77 -25.20 -8.35 0.10
N SER A 78 -26.16 -8.96 0.78
CA SER A 78 -27.27 -9.69 0.12
C SER A 78 -28.04 -8.86 -0.90
N THR A 79 -27.97 -7.53 -0.80
CA THR A 79 -28.57 -6.57 -1.76
C THR A 79 -27.70 -6.33 -3.01
N GLY A 80 -26.54 -7.02 -3.16
CA GLY A 80 -25.57 -6.79 -4.22
C GLY A 80 -24.69 -5.54 -4.03
N SER A 81 -24.86 -4.81 -2.93
CA SER A 81 -24.04 -3.61 -2.66
C SER A 81 -22.65 -4.01 -2.22
N LYS A 82 -21.64 -3.51 -2.92
CA LYS A 82 -20.22 -3.69 -2.58
C LYS A 82 -19.77 -2.61 -1.60
N ILE A 83 -19.20 -3.05 -0.48
CA ILE A 83 -18.59 -2.22 0.55
C ILE A 83 -17.10 -2.56 0.58
N GLU A 84 -16.23 -1.56 0.48
CA GLU A 84 -14.78 -1.73 0.59
C GLU A 84 -14.33 -1.19 1.94
N VAL A 85 -13.62 -2.01 2.71
CA VAL A 85 -12.98 -1.62 3.96
C VAL A 85 -11.47 -1.57 3.74
N PHE A 86 -10.89 -0.40 3.91
CA PHE A 86 -9.47 -0.16 3.75
C PHE A 86 -8.82 0.03 5.12
N LEU A 87 -7.94 -0.90 5.49
CA LEU A 87 -7.19 -0.89 6.74
C LEU A 87 -6.20 0.28 6.71
N LEU A 88 -6.14 1.08 7.80
CA LEU A 88 -5.19 2.18 7.95
C LEU A 88 -4.19 1.89 9.06
N GLU A 89 -4.70 1.71 10.28
CA GLU A 89 -3.88 1.55 11.47
C GLU A 89 -4.50 0.58 12.47
N PRO A 90 -3.70 -0.20 13.19
CA PRO A 90 -4.20 -1.09 14.25
C PRO A 90 -4.65 -0.28 15.45
N LEU A 91 -5.77 -0.67 16.09
CA LEU A 91 -6.30 -0.01 17.28
C LEU A 91 -6.32 -0.91 18.51
N SER A 92 -6.53 -2.22 18.33
CA SER A 92 -6.51 -3.16 19.45
C SER A 92 -6.23 -4.58 18.94
N PRO A 93 -5.02 -5.09 19.21
CA PRO A 93 -3.85 -4.41 19.78
C PRO A 93 -3.28 -3.32 18.84
N GLU A 94 -2.59 -2.30 19.39
CA GLU A 94 -1.98 -1.20 18.61
C GLU A 94 -0.68 -1.61 17.91
N ASP A 95 0.03 -2.59 18.42
CA ASP A 95 1.26 -3.11 17.81
C ASP A 95 0.95 -3.98 16.59
N TYR A 96 1.62 -3.69 15.46
CA TYR A 96 1.39 -4.39 14.20
C TYR A 96 1.70 -5.89 14.27
N VAL A 97 2.74 -6.31 14.99
CA VAL A 97 3.12 -7.72 15.11
C VAL A 97 2.06 -8.48 15.88
N LEU A 98 1.65 -7.94 17.04
CA LEU A 98 0.60 -8.52 17.87
C LEU A 98 -0.74 -8.51 17.13
N MET A 99 -1.03 -7.45 16.37
CA MET A 99 -2.24 -7.34 15.58
C MET A 99 -2.34 -8.47 14.54
N PHE A 100 -1.27 -8.73 13.78
CA PHE A 100 -1.27 -9.80 12.78
C PHE A 100 -1.26 -11.20 13.38
N GLN A 101 -0.83 -11.35 14.65
CA GLN A 101 -0.89 -12.59 15.40
C GLN A 101 -2.23 -12.78 16.14
N SER A 102 -3.08 -11.76 16.18
CA SER A 102 -4.39 -11.86 16.85
C SER A 102 -5.22 -13.00 16.27
N THR A 103 -5.95 -13.71 17.15
CA THR A 103 -6.88 -14.77 16.78
C THR A 103 -8.28 -14.43 17.27
N GLY A 104 -9.30 -14.82 16.51
CA GLY A 104 -10.71 -14.63 16.84
C GLY A 104 -11.23 -13.22 16.65
N SER A 105 -10.51 -12.17 17.05
CA SER A 105 -10.96 -10.78 16.82
C SER A 105 -9.84 -9.76 16.92
N CYS A 106 -10.05 -8.59 16.28
CA CYS A 106 -9.19 -7.41 16.39
C CYS A 106 -9.92 -6.14 15.96
N ARG A 107 -9.34 -4.96 16.23
CA ARG A 107 -9.91 -3.67 15.85
C ARG A 107 -8.95 -2.82 15.04
N TRP A 108 -9.45 -2.23 13.97
CA TRP A 108 -8.71 -1.39 13.04
C TRP A 108 -9.39 -0.06 12.81
N GLY A 109 -8.59 1.00 12.66
CA GLY A 109 -8.99 2.24 12.02
C GLY A 109 -9.02 2.03 10.50
N CYS A 110 -10.16 2.29 9.87
CA CYS A 110 -10.37 2.00 8.46
C CYS A 110 -11.03 3.17 7.73
N LEU A 111 -10.76 3.30 6.42
CA LEU A 111 -11.66 4.02 5.52
C LEU A 111 -12.67 3.04 4.94
N VAL A 112 -13.91 3.51 4.75
CA VAL A 112 -14.98 2.66 4.22
C VAL A 112 -15.57 3.27 2.96
N GLY A 113 -15.35 2.60 1.83
CA GLY A 113 -15.99 2.92 0.55
C GLY A 113 -17.48 2.55 0.59
N ASN A 114 -18.32 3.41 0.01
CA ASN A 114 -19.79 3.24 0.02
C ASN A 114 -20.40 3.16 1.44
N LEU A 115 -19.81 3.82 2.44
CA LEU A 115 -20.24 3.82 3.84
C LEU A 115 -21.77 4.06 4.00
N LYS A 116 -22.34 4.95 3.19
CA LYS A 116 -23.79 5.26 3.21
C LYS A 116 -24.68 4.03 2.94
N ARG A 117 -24.16 3.00 2.27
CA ARG A 117 -24.85 1.73 1.99
C ARG A 117 -24.71 0.70 3.12
N TRP A 118 -23.76 0.93 4.02
CA TRP A 118 -23.57 0.12 5.23
C TRP A 118 -24.28 0.77 6.43
N LYS A 119 -25.59 0.64 6.51
CA LYS A 119 -26.39 1.26 7.58
C LYS A 119 -26.21 0.54 8.91
N GLU A 120 -26.55 -0.73 8.96
CA GLU A 120 -26.56 -1.54 10.18
C GLU A 120 -26.09 -2.97 9.91
N GLY A 121 -25.77 -3.69 11.00
CA GLY A 121 -25.35 -5.07 10.98
C GLY A 121 -23.91 -5.29 10.59
N ALA A 122 -23.43 -6.51 10.79
CA ALA A 122 -22.11 -6.94 10.36
C ALA A 122 -22.09 -7.21 8.85
N LEU A 123 -20.97 -6.89 8.21
CA LEU A 123 -20.62 -7.45 6.90
C LEU A 123 -20.00 -8.82 7.11
N VAL A 124 -20.35 -9.78 6.27
CA VAL A 124 -19.89 -11.16 6.38
C VAL A 124 -19.25 -11.60 5.08
N LYS A 125 -18.14 -12.30 5.19
CA LYS A 125 -17.43 -12.90 4.06
C LYS A 125 -16.90 -14.28 4.45
N LYS A 126 -17.15 -15.29 3.62
CA LYS A 126 -16.54 -16.61 3.78
C LYS A 126 -15.21 -16.64 3.05
N LEU A 127 -14.19 -17.16 3.73
CA LEU A 127 -12.83 -17.26 3.24
C LEU A 127 -12.44 -18.74 3.22
N ASP A 128 -11.68 -19.14 2.22
CA ASP A 128 -10.97 -20.40 2.23
C ASP A 128 -9.52 -20.10 2.66
N ILE A 129 -9.13 -20.64 3.80
CA ILE A 129 -7.79 -20.47 4.35
C ILE A 129 -7.23 -21.88 4.58
N ASP A 130 -6.32 -22.30 3.71
CA ASP A 130 -5.69 -23.62 3.75
C ASP A 130 -6.70 -24.77 3.79
N GLY A 131 -7.80 -24.66 3.00
CA GLY A 131 -8.87 -25.64 2.94
C GLY A 131 -9.90 -25.59 4.08
N ARG A 132 -9.81 -24.59 4.96
CA ARG A 132 -10.79 -24.31 6.02
C ARG A 132 -11.69 -23.15 5.60
N ILE A 133 -12.99 -23.31 5.75
CA ILE A 133 -13.94 -22.23 5.50
C ILE A 133 -14.12 -21.43 6.78
N VAL A 134 -13.60 -20.20 6.77
CA VAL A 134 -13.64 -19.26 7.89
C VAL A 134 -14.64 -18.14 7.59
N GLU A 135 -15.53 -17.84 8.51
CA GLU A 135 -16.47 -16.73 8.38
C GLU A 135 -15.89 -15.47 9.02
N LEU A 136 -15.49 -14.51 8.18
CA LEU A 136 -15.06 -13.18 8.60
C LEU A 136 -16.26 -12.26 8.74
N ARG A 137 -16.37 -11.58 9.89
CA ARG A 137 -17.35 -10.54 10.19
C ARG A 137 -16.66 -9.21 10.41
N ALA A 138 -17.21 -8.13 9.87
CA ALA A 138 -16.77 -6.76 10.12
C ALA A 138 -17.95 -5.94 10.66
N THR A 139 -17.76 -5.29 11.81
CA THR A 139 -18.77 -4.49 12.50
C THR A 139 -18.25 -3.08 12.74
N LYS A 140 -19.05 -2.06 12.42
CA LYS A 140 -18.72 -0.66 12.76
C LYS A 140 -18.87 -0.47 14.27
N VAL A 141 -17.82 0.09 14.91
CA VAL A 141 -17.82 0.40 16.34
C VAL A 141 -18.16 1.87 16.57
N ARG A 142 -17.37 2.78 15.99
CA ARG A 142 -17.57 4.23 16.07
C ARG A 142 -16.87 4.96 14.93
N PRO A 143 -17.29 6.18 14.62
CA PRO A 143 -16.51 7.04 13.72
C PRO A 143 -15.20 7.47 14.38
N LEU A 144 -14.17 7.70 13.54
CA LEU A 144 -12.88 8.29 13.88
C LEU A 144 -12.73 9.64 13.15
N ASP A 145 -11.69 10.39 13.49
CA ASP A 145 -11.39 11.66 12.83
C ASP A 145 -11.15 11.48 11.32
N GLY A 146 -11.44 12.51 10.54
CA GLY A 146 -11.11 12.58 9.11
C GLY A 146 -11.81 11.56 8.20
N ASN A 147 -13.04 11.12 8.45
CA ASN A 147 -13.81 10.11 7.71
C ASN A 147 -13.42 8.66 8.04
N GLY A 148 -12.55 8.42 9.02
CA GLY A 148 -12.21 7.09 9.51
C GLY A 148 -13.38 6.40 10.22
N GLN A 149 -13.31 5.09 10.32
CA GLN A 149 -14.23 4.24 11.10
C GLN A 149 -13.40 3.23 11.90
N GLU A 150 -13.72 3.06 13.18
CA GLU A 150 -13.25 1.90 13.94
C GLU A 150 -14.08 0.69 13.55
N ILE A 151 -13.42 -0.34 13.05
CA ILE A 151 -14.04 -1.61 12.64
C ILE A 151 -13.53 -2.74 13.55
N LEU A 152 -14.47 -3.48 14.12
CA LEU A 152 -14.21 -4.76 14.77
C LEU A 152 -14.29 -5.85 13.71
N PHE A 153 -13.19 -6.60 13.57
CA PHE A 153 -13.13 -7.83 12.80
C PHE A 153 -13.22 -9.02 13.75
N GLU A 154 -14.04 -10.00 13.39
CA GLU A 154 -14.25 -11.25 14.14
C GLU A 154 -14.26 -12.42 13.14
N TRP A 155 -13.70 -13.55 13.53
CA TRP A 155 -13.75 -14.78 12.73
C TRP A 155 -13.85 -16.01 13.62
N ASP A 156 -14.44 -17.08 13.10
CA ASP A 156 -14.92 -18.23 13.84
C ASP A 156 -13.88 -19.36 14.03
N ASP A 157 -12.64 -19.18 13.52
CA ASP A 157 -11.56 -20.15 13.72
C ASP A 157 -10.43 -19.55 14.59
N PRO A 158 -10.25 -20.03 15.84
CA PRO A 158 -9.24 -19.49 16.76
C PRO A 158 -7.80 -19.89 16.42
N GLU A 159 -7.57 -20.82 15.50
CA GLU A 159 -6.23 -21.17 15.02
C GLU A 159 -5.78 -20.27 13.86
N VAL A 160 -6.70 -19.53 13.24
CA VAL A 160 -6.43 -18.63 12.15
C VAL A 160 -6.02 -17.25 12.69
N THR A 161 -4.89 -16.75 12.24
CA THR A 161 -4.40 -15.41 12.59
C THR A 161 -5.02 -14.33 11.70
N PHE A 162 -5.04 -13.08 12.19
CA PHE A 162 -5.48 -11.95 11.35
C PHE A 162 -4.62 -11.79 10.10
N ALA A 163 -3.33 -12.13 10.15
CA ALA A 163 -2.47 -12.15 8.96
C ALA A 163 -3.06 -13.05 7.86
N SER A 164 -3.46 -14.27 8.21
CA SER A 164 -4.08 -15.23 7.27
C SER A 164 -5.43 -14.72 6.75
N VAL A 165 -6.22 -14.09 7.64
CA VAL A 165 -7.49 -13.46 7.26
C VAL A 165 -7.27 -12.37 6.22
N VAL A 166 -6.32 -11.46 6.42
CA VAL A 166 -6.02 -10.36 5.51
C VAL A 166 -5.47 -10.88 4.18
N ASP A 167 -4.58 -11.88 4.23
CA ASP A 167 -4.02 -12.48 3.01
C ASP A 167 -5.11 -13.14 2.14
N ALA A 168 -6.11 -13.81 2.76
CA ALA A 168 -7.20 -14.48 2.05
C ALA A 168 -8.36 -13.53 1.64
N ALA A 169 -8.66 -12.53 2.46
CA ALA A 169 -9.81 -11.65 2.25
C ALA A 169 -9.51 -10.44 1.37
N GLY A 170 -8.27 -9.98 1.38
CA GLY A 170 -7.89 -8.66 0.93
C GLY A 170 -7.20 -8.64 -0.43
N TYR A 171 -6.97 -7.40 -0.88
CA TYR A 171 -6.25 -7.06 -2.11
C TYR A 171 -5.19 -6.01 -1.80
N ILE A 172 -4.11 -6.02 -2.56
CA ILE A 172 -3.10 -4.96 -2.50
C ILE A 172 -3.74 -3.61 -2.87
N PRO A 173 -3.55 -2.57 -2.06
CA PRO A 173 -4.04 -1.24 -2.37
C PRO A 173 -3.19 -0.61 -3.49
N ILE A 174 -3.75 -0.54 -4.69
CA ILE A 174 -3.15 0.21 -5.80
C ILE A 174 -3.62 1.66 -5.80
N PRO A 175 -2.82 2.61 -6.33
CA PRO A 175 -3.21 4.02 -6.40
C PRO A 175 -4.49 4.25 -7.19
N PRO A 176 -5.43 5.08 -6.69
CA PRO A 176 -6.74 5.26 -7.32
C PRO A 176 -6.68 5.94 -8.68
N TYR A 177 -5.60 6.69 -8.99
CA TYR A 177 -5.42 7.34 -10.29
C TYR A 177 -5.16 6.35 -11.43
N LEU A 178 -4.86 5.08 -11.14
CA LEU A 178 -4.72 4.02 -12.15
C LEU A 178 -6.07 3.63 -12.78
N LYS A 179 -7.18 3.94 -12.13
CA LYS A 179 -8.55 3.72 -12.64
C LYS A 179 -8.80 2.27 -13.11
N ARG A 180 -8.23 1.31 -12.43
CA ARG A 180 -8.44 -0.13 -12.63
C ARG A 180 -8.59 -0.86 -11.30
N ASP A 181 -9.13 -2.06 -11.34
CA ASP A 181 -9.11 -2.97 -10.19
C ASP A 181 -7.71 -3.55 -9.98
N SER A 182 -7.44 -4.02 -8.78
CA SER A 182 -6.21 -4.76 -8.45
C SER A 182 -6.24 -6.13 -9.13
N GLU A 183 -5.10 -6.53 -9.66
CA GLU A 183 -4.83 -7.80 -10.33
C GLU A 183 -3.88 -8.65 -9.49
N GLU A 184 -3.76 -9.94 -9.80
CA GLU A 184 -2.89 -10.86 -9.05
C GLU A 184 -1.42 -10.43 -9.09
N SER A 185 -0.97 -9.94 -10.24
CA SER A 185 0.39 -9.43 -10.43
C SER A 185 0.73 -8.24 -9.52
N ASP A 186 -0.28 -7.46 -9.08
CA ASP A 186 -0.05 -6.30 -8.19
C ASP A 186 0.54 -6.72 -6.84
N SER A 187 0.32 -7.97 -6.41
CA SER A 187 0.91 -8.51 -5.18
C SER A 187 2.44 -8.49 -5.20
N ASP A 188 3.03 -8.62 -6.39
CA ASP A 188 4.46 -8.55 -6.61
C ASP A 188 4.89 -7.17 -7.10
N ASP A 189 4.11 -6.56 -7.98
CA ASP A 189 4.42 -5.27 -8.60
C ASP A 189 4.48 -4.13 -7.60
N TYR A 190 3.66 -4.17 -6.55
CA TYR A 190 3.64 -3.15 -5.48
C TYR A 190 4.43 -3.55 -4.23
N GLN A 191 5.33 -4.53 -4.34
CA GLN A 191 6.35 -4.83 -3.32
C GLN A 191 7.73 -4.38 -3.78
N THR A 192 8.51 -3.87 -2.83
CA THR A 192 9.94 -3.66 -3.07
C THR A 192 10.70 -4.98 -2.96
N VAL A 193 11.81 -5.10 -3.67
CA VAL A 193 12.65 -6.31 -3.65
C VAL A 193 13.32 -6.56 -2.28
N TYR A 194 13.27 -5.57 -1.39
CA TYR A 194 13.82 -5.62 -0.03
C TYR A 194 12.75 -5.62 1.07
N ALA A 195 11.46 -5.74 0.70
CA ALA A 195 10.37 -5.79 1.67
C ALA A 195 10.45 -7.07 2.54
N ARG A 196 10.46 -6.89 3.88
CA ARG A 196 10.59 -7.99 4.85
C ARG A 196 9.49 -7.99 5.90
N VAL A 197 9.23 -6.85 6.51
CA VAL A 197 8.35 -6.72 7.68
C VAL A 197 6.94 -6.34 7.23
N LYS A 198 5.94 -7.22 7.43
CA LYS A 198 4.52 -6.90 7.16
C LYS A 198 4.09 -5.72 8.04
N GLY A 199 3.39 -4.72 7.47
CA GLY A 199 2.89 -3.58 8.26
C GLY A 199 2.64 -2.30 7.48
N SER A 200 2.85 -2.27 6.16
CA SER A 200 2.52 -1.10 5.34
C SER A 200 1.20 -1.29 4.61
N VAL A 201 0.34 -0.29 4.66
CA VAL A 201 -0.91 -0.22 3.88
C VAL A 201 -0.73 0.55 2.57
N ALA A 202 0.44 1.13 2.32
CA ALA A 202 0.76 1.88 1.10
C ALA A 202 2.12 1.45 0.55
N ALA A 203 2.19 1.23 -0.76
CA ALA A 203 3.44 0.89 -1.42
C ALA A 203 4.42 2.08 -1.38
N PRO A 204 5.70 1.87 -1.03
CA PRO A 204 6.76 2.87 -1.16
C PRO A 204 7.14 3.00 -2.63
N THR A 205 6.34 3.74 -3.41
CA THR A 205 6.38 3.75 -4.88
C THR A 205 7.76 4.08 -5.46
N ALA A 206 8.53 4.96 -4.80
CA ALA A 206 9.92 5.24 -5.21
C ALA A 206 10.82 4.00 -5.09
N GLY A 207 10.55 3.11 -4.15
CA GLY A 207 11.30 1.87 -3.93
C GLY A 207 11.00 0.76 -4.93
N LEU A 208 9.89 0.85 -5.65
CA LEU A 208 9.47 -0.19 -6.61
C LEU A 208 10.38 -0.31 -7.83
N HIS A 209 11.17 0.72 -8.12
CA HIS A 209 12.07 0.75 -9.26
C HIS A 209 13.40 0.02 -9.03
N PHE A 210 13.71 -0.34 -7.78
CA PHE A 210 14.93 -1.06 -7.46
C PHE A 210 14.83 -2.54 -7.88
N THR A 211 15.95 -3.04 -8.40
CA THR A 211 16.19 -4.46 -8.70
C THR A 211 17.36 -4.98 -7.87
N PRO A 212 17.47 -6.29 -7.61
CA PRO A 212 18.67 -6.85 -6.97
C PRO A 212 19.97 -6.46 -7.67
N GLN A 213 19.96 -6.48 -9.01
CA GLN A 213 21.11 -6.12 -9.84
C GLN A 213 21.49 -4.64 -9.66
N LEU A 214 20.51 -3.75 -9.52
CA LEU A 214 20.78 -2.34 -9.26
C LEU A 214 21.42 -2.13 -7.88
N PHE A 215 21.00 -2.88 -6.84
CA PHE A 215 21.65 -2.85 -5.53
C PHE A 215 23.11 -3.30 -5.58
N ASP A 216 23.43 -4.34 -6.36
CA ASP A 216 24.81 -4.78 -6.54
C ASP A 216 25.67 -3.71 -7.21
N ARG A 217 25.11 -3.00 -8.21
CA ARG A 217 25.78 -1.87 -8.86
C ARG A 217 25.96 -0.67 -7.93
N LEU A 218 25.00 -0.37 -7.07
CA LEU A 218 25.09 0.69 -6.06
C LEU A 218 26.21 0.39 -5.06
N ARG A 219 26.26 -0.82 -4.53
CA ARG A 219 27.36 -1.25 -3.63
C ARG A 219 28.71 -1.18 -4.32
N GLY A 220 28.80 -1.61 -5.59
CA GLY A 220 30.02 -1.50 -6.41
C GLY A 220 30.43 -0.05 -6.67
N ALA A 221 29.51 0.91 -6.63
CA ALA A 221 29.77 2.35 -6.73
C ALA A 221 30.07 3.02 -5.37
N GLY A 222 30.19 2.26 -4.27
CA GLY A 222 30.50 2.78 -2.93
C GLY A 222 29.28 3.39 -2.22
N VAL A 223 28.06 2.97 -2.56
CA VAL A 223 26.82 3.33 -1.87
C VAL A 223 26.51 2.25 -0.84
N ASP A 224 26.38 2.65 0.43
CA ASP A 224 25.88 1.80 1.51
C ASP A 224 24.34 1.80 1.54
N VAL A 225 23.73 0.61 1.78
CA VAL A 225 22.27 0.46 1.80
C VAL A 225 21.83 -0.28 3.06
#